data_c2abcf8a3fb4e789a8c22b17ad475266
#
_entry.id   c2abcf8a3fb4e789a8c22b17ad475266
#
_cell.length_a   1.000
_cell.length_b   1.000
_cell.length_c   1.000
_cell.angle_alpha   90.00
_cell.angle_beta   90.00
_cell.angle_gamma   90.00
#
_symmetry.space_group_name_H-M   'P 1'
#
loop_
_entity.id
_entity.type
_entity.pdbx_description
1 polymer ?
#
loop_
_entity_poly.entity_id
_entity_poly.type
_entity_poly.pdbx_seq_one_letter_code
_entity_poly.pdbx_strand_id
1 'polypeptide(L)'
;MDAILLAGGLGTRLHKVTGDCYPKSLAEVDGRPFIHYVVKYLASMGVNRFIFAVSHHAQMIIDSIEKEFPNVDVCFSIEEQPLGTGGAIKQALELAESEQVLVVNSDSFMEFSFADFCQFSYKKQATLSIVCTHVDDVSRFGAADISDSGKLIKFFEKGRQGPGYINSGIYLINKQHPQLASLTGKFSFENELLSNDNIDVYALKNKGLFFDIGTPDDFEGAQKLVTNHSHLFLKD
;
A
#
# COMPACT_ATOMS: atom_id res chain seq x y z
N MET A 1 -7.38 -9.10 -11.90
CA MET A 1 -7.16 -7.77 -11.29
C MET A 1 -5.69 -7.64 -10.96
N ASP A 2 -5.09 -6.54 -11.38
CA ASP A 2 -3.68 -6.25 -11.11
C ASP A 2 -3.54 -5.54 -9.77
N ALA A 3 -2.47 -5.88 -9.04
CA ALA A 3 -2.08 -5.16 -7.84
C ALA A 3 -0.64 -4.63 -7.97
N ILE A 4 -0.45 -3.35 -7.69
CA ILE A 4 0.87 -2.73 -7.57
C ILE A 4 1.27 -2.72 -6.10
N LEU A 5 2.44 -3.28 -5.78
CA LEU A 5 3.04 -3.21 -4.46
C LEU A 5 4.17 -2.18 -4.46
N LEU A 6 4.07 -1.18 -3.58
CA LEU A 6 5.08 -0.13 -3.44
C LEU A 6 6.22 -0.62 -2.55
N ALA A 7 7.28 -1.11 -3.14
CA ALA A 7 8.42 -1.73 -2.45
C ALA A 7 9.75 -0.97 -2.63
N GLY A 8 9.73 0.24 -3.22
CA GLY A 8 10.91 1.06 -3.49
C GLY A 8 11.39 1.93 -2.31
N GLY A 9 10.73 1.88 -1.16
CA GLY A 9 11.03 2.73 0.00
C GLY A 9 12.36 2.40 0.67
N LEU A 10 13.15 3.45 1.00
CA LEU A 10 14.49 3.31 1.64
C LEU A 10 14.45 2.75 3.06
N GLY A 11 13.31 2.75 3.75
CA GLY A 11 13.14 2.16 5.08
C GLY A 11 14.02 2.73 6.21
N THR A 12 14.52 3.96 6.08
CA THR A 12 15.56 4.56 6.95
C THR A 12 15.27 4.50 8.46
N ARG A 13 13.99 4.52 8.85
CA ARG A 13 13.59 4.43 10.26
C ARG A 13 13.79 3.04 10.87
N LEU A 14 13.80 1.99 10.03
CA LEU A 14 13.98 0.60 10.45
C LEU A 14 15.44 0.12 10.34
N HIS A 15 16.37 0.94 9.84
CA HIS A 15 17.78 0.58 9.65
C HIS A 15 18.46 0.05 10.91
N LYS A 16 18.02 0.48 12.10
CA LYS A 16 18.54 -0.05 13.38
C LYS A 16 18.24 -1.54 13.60
N VAL A 17 17.21 -2.06 12.93
CA VAL A 17 16.77 -3.45 13.03
C VAL A 17 17.24 -4.26 11.82
N THR A 18 17.09 -3.69 10.62
CA THR A 18 17.34 -4.40 9.34
C THR A 18 18.75 -4.18 8.78
N GLY A 19 19.47 -3.15 9.27
CA GLY A 19 20.72 -2.67 8.65
C GLY A 19 20.45 -1.74 7.45
N ASP A 20 21.50 -0.98 7.06
CA ASP A 20 21.38 0.09 6.06
C ASP A 20 21.20 -0.42 4.61
N CYS A 21 21.47 -1.69 4.37
CA CYS A 21 21.47 -2.29 3.03
C CYS A 21 20.33 -3.29 2.81
N TYR A 22 19.26 -3.24 3.59
CA TYR A 22 18.18 -4.23 3.50
C TYR A 22 16.82 -3.56 3.24
N PRO A 23 16.07 -4.02 2.20
CA PRO A 23 14.75 -3.46 1.92
C PRO A 23 13.80 -3.67 3.08
N LYS A 24 13.11 -2.61 3.52
CA LYS A 24 12.15 -2.68 4.63
C LYS A 24 11.08 -3.75 4.42
N SER A 25 10.57 -3.89 3.21
CA SER A 25 9.54 -4.86 2.86
C SER A 25 9.99 -6.32 3.00
N LEU A 26 11.31 -6.57 3.00
CA LEU A 26 11.90 -7.88 3.24
C LEU A 26 12.23 -8.13 4.72
N ALA A 27 11.98 -7.18 5.63
CA ALA A 27 12.18 -7.41 7.06
C ALA A 27 11.39 -8.64 7.52
N GLU A 28 12.06 -9.56 8.21
CA GLU A 28 11.48 -10.86 8.57
C GLU A 28 10.57 -10.73 9.80
N VAL A 29 9.29 -10.97 9.59
CA VAL A 29 8.28 -11.10 10.64
C VAL A 29 7.94 -12.57 10.76
N ASP A 30 8.07 -13.15 11.96
CA ASP A 30 7.85 -14.57 12.22
C ASP A 30 8.58 -15.50 11.22
N GLY A 31 9.87 -15.17 10.93
CA GLY A 31 10.75 -15.94 10.05
C GLY A 31 10.45 -15.86 8.56
N ARG A 32 9.61 -14.92 8.12
CA ARG A 32 9.23 -14.72 6.72
C ARG A 32 9.26 -13.24 6.35
N PRO A 33 9.78 -12.85 5.15
CA PRO A 33 9.71 -11.48 4.65
C PRO A 33 8.29 -10.91 4.71
N PHE A 34 8.14 -9.70 5.23
CA PHE A 34 6.82 -9.08 5.44
C PHE A 34 6.01 -8.97 4.16
N ILE A 35 6.64 -8.63 3.05
CA ILE A 35 5.98 -8.54 1.74
C ILE A 35 5.31 -9.86 1.31
N HIS A 36 5.82 -11.02 1.75
CA HIS A 36 5.22 -12.32 1.42
C HIS A 36 3.84 -12.49 2.07
N TYR A 37 3.63 -11.94 3.29
CA TYR A 37 2.31 -11.94 3.92
C TYR A 37 1.33 -11.09 3.12
N VAL A 38 1.75 -9.91 2.66
CA VAL A 38 0.92 -9.01 1.85
C VAL A 38 0.53 -9.69 0.54
N VAL A 39 1.49 -10.31 -0.17
CA VAL A 39 1.21 -11.03 -1.43
C VAL A 39 0.25 -12.19 -1.21
N LYS A 40 0.50 -13.06 -0.21
CA LYS A 40 -0.39 -14.19 0.10
C LYS A 40 -1.80 -13.74 0.43
N TYR A 41 -1.93 -12.70 1.24
CA TYR A 41 -3.24 -12.15 1.59
C TYR A 41 -3.99 -11.63 0.37
N LEU A 42 -3.35 -10.85 -0.49
CA LEU A 42 -3.96 -10.33 -1.71
C LEU A 42 -4.31 -11.45 -2.70
N ALA A 43 -3.44 -12.46 -2.86
CA ALA A 43 -3.71 -13.63 -3.68
C ALA A 43 -4.95 -14.40 -3.19
N SER A 44 -5.12 -14.56 -1.86
CA SER A 44 -6.30 -15.21 -1.26
C SER A 44 -7.61 -14.48 -1.54
N MET A 45 -7.55 -13.18 -1.87
CA MET A 45 -8.69 -12.36 -2.27
C MET A 45 -8.95 -12.34 -3.79
N GLY A 46 -8.17 -13.10 -4.57
CA GLY A 46 -8.34 -13.22 -6.02
C GLY A 46 -7.52 -12.24 -6.86
N VAL A 47 -6.54 -11.57 -6.27
CA VAL A 47 -5.50 -10.87 -7.04
C VAL A 47 -4.62 -11.92 -7.70
N ASN A 48 -4.47 -11.86 -9.02
CA ASN A 48 -3.81 -12.90 -9.81
C ASN A 48 -2.57 -12.40 -10.59
N ARG A 49 -2.31 -11.11 -10.56
CA ARG A 49 -1.13 -10.50 -11.18
C ARG A 49 -0.61 -9.39 -10.28
N PHE A 50 0.70 -9.40 -10.03
CA PHE A 50 1.38 -8.48 -9.13
C PHE A 50 2.47 -7.69 -9.86
N ILE A 51 2.45 -6.37 -9.67
CA ILE A 51 3.44 -5.45 -10.22
C ILE A 51 4.19 -4.85 -9.03
N PHE A 52 5.47 -5.14 -8.90
CA PHE A 52 6.28 -4.60 -7.82
C PHE A 52 6.99 -3.34 -8.28
N ALA A 53 6.62 -2.19 -7.70
CA ALA A 53 7.34 -0.95 -7.89
C ALA A 53 8.56 -0.96 -6.95
N VAL A 54 9.74 -1.15 -7.52
CA VAL A 54 11.00 -1.34 -6.80
C VAL A 54 12.03 -0.29 -7.23
N SER A 55 12.94 0.05 -6.34
CA SER A 55 13.97 1.06 -6.57
C SER A 55 15.29 0.57 -5.98
N HIS A 56 15.70 1.10 -4.85
CA HIS A 56 16.91 0.70 -4.16
C HIS A 56 16.85 -0.78 -3.72
N HIS A 57 17.93 -1.53 -3.95
CA HIS A 57 18.00 -2.98 -3.69
C HIS A 57 16.91 -3.83 -4.41
N ALA A 58 16.47 -3.40 -5.60
CA ALA A 58 15.45 -4.08 -6.40
C ALA A 58 15.73 -5.58 -6.55
N GLN A 59 16.99 -5.97 -6.82
CA GLN A 59 17.36 -7.37 -7.04
C GLN A 59 17.04 -8.27 -5.84
N MET A 60 17.21 -7.78 -4.61
CA MET A 60 16.88 -8.57 -3.41
C MET A 60 15.37 -8.87 -3.32
N ILE A 61 14.54 -7.90 -3.71
CA ILE A 61 13.08 -8.08 -3.73
C ILE A 61 12.69 -9.04 -4.85
N ILE A 62 13.26 -8.87 -6.05
CA ILE A 62 13.04 -9.73 -7.21
C ILE A 62 13.35 -11.18 -6.83
N ASP A 63 14.57 -11.47 -6.35
CA ASP A 63 15.01 -12.81 -5.98
C ASP A 63 14.10 -13.44 -4.91
N SER A 64 13.67 -12.64 -3.93
CA SER A 64 12.79 -13.10 -2.85
C SER A 64 11.39 -13.47 -3.36
N ILE A 65 10.81 -12.65 -4.24
CA ILE A 65 9.47 -12.86 -4.79
C ILE A 65 9.46 -14.03 -5.78
N GLU A 66 10.40 -14.08 -6.72
CA GLU A 66 10.47 -15.16 -7.70
C GLU A 66 10.70 -16.52 -7.04
N LYS A 67 11.51 -16.57 -5.97
CA LYS A 67 11.75 -17.79 -5.19
C LYS A 67 10.51 -18.29 -4.45
N GLU A 68 9.76 -17.37 -3.79
CA GLU A 68 8.59 -17.76 -2.96
C GLU A 68 7.34 -18.00 -3.80
N PHE A 69 7.19 -17.28 -4.93
CA PHE A 69 5.97 -17.27 -5.75
C PHE A 69 6.22 -17.67 -7.21
N PRO A 70 6.83 -18.83 -7.49
CA PRO A 70 7.24 -19.21 -8.85
C PRO A 70 6.07 -19.43 -9.83
N ASN A 71 4.86 -19.59 -9.32
CA ASN A 71 3.65 -19.82 -10.11
C ASN A 71 2.67 -18.63 -10.13
N VAL A 72 3.06 -17.50 -9.56
CA VAL A 72 2.27 -16.27 -9.55
C VAL A 72 2.72 -15.38 -10.71
N ASP A 73 1.78 -14.75 -11.40
CA ASP A 73 2.10 -13.76 -12.44
C ASP A 73 2.67 -12.51 -11.78
N VAL A 74 3.98 -12.30 -11.93
CA VAL A 74 4.70 -11.17 -11.34
C VAL A 74 5.47 -10.40 -12.40
N CYS A 75 5.51 -9.08 -12.25
CA CYS A 75 6.40 -8.22 -13.01
C CYS A 75 6.96 -7.09 -12.14
N PHE A 76 8.04 -6.46 -12.58
CA PHE A 76 8.78 -5.48 -11.80
C PHE A 76 8.89 -4.16 -12.56
N SER A 77 8.42 -3.08 -11.93
CA SER A 77 8.64 -1.72 -12.37
C SER A 77 9.85 -1.16 -11.61
N ILE A 78 11.00 -1.13 -12.29
CA ILE A 78 12.27 -0.73 -11.67
C ILE A 78 12.49 0.76 -11.91
N GLU A 79 12.62 1.53 -10.82
CA GLU A 79 12.94 2.95 -10.88
C GLU A 79 14.47 3.13 -11.03
N GLU A 80 14.92 3.79 -12.09
CA GLU A 80 16.33 4.18 -12.25
C GLU A 80 16.76 5.26 -11.25
N GLN A 81 15.81 6.12 -10.89
CA GLN A 81 15.95 7.16 -9.86
C GLN A 81 14.68 7.21 -9.03
N PRO A 82 14.76 7.55 -7.73
CA PRO A 82 13.58 7.61 -6.86
C PRO A 82 12.52 8.58 -7.39
N LEU A 83 11.36 8.07 -7.80
CA LEU A 83 10.26 8.83 -8.38
C LEU A 83 9.22 9.32 -7.34
N GLY A 84 9.39 8.92 -6.08
CA GLY A 84 8.38 9.13 -5.04
C GLY A 84 7.16 8.21 -5.24
N THR A 85 6.25 8.21 -4.26
CA THR A 85 5.10 7.28 -4.27
C THR A 85 4.24 7.43 -5.52
N GLY A 86 3.96 8.65 -5.96
CA GLY A 86 3.13 8.92 -7.14
C GLY A 86 3.82 8.58 -8.45
N GLY A 87 5.10 8.91 -8.60
CA GLY A 87 5.87 8.56 -9.80
C GLY A 87 6.06 7.06 -9.96
N ALA A 88 6.30 6.34 -8.84
CA ALA A 88 6.39 4.88 -8.80
C ALA A 88 5.06 4.22 -9.23
N ILE A 89 3.93 4.70 -8.69
CA ILE A 89 2.60 4.23 -9.10
C ILE A 89 2.39 4.47 -10.60
N LYS A 90 2.66 5.69 -11.08
CA LYS A 90 2.47 6.03 -12.49
C LYS A 90 3.28 5.12 -13.41
N GLN A 91 4.56 4.91 -13.12
CA GLN A 91 5.42 4.02 -13.92
C GLN A 91 4.90 2.58 -13.88
N ALA A 92 4.52 2.07 -12.71
CA ALA A 92 4.01 0.71 -12.57
C ALA A 92 2.66 0.49 -13.29
N LEU A 93 1.80 1.52 -13.35
CA LEU A 93 0.54 1.48 -14.09
C LEU A 93 0.72 1.24 -15.60
N GLU A 94 1.87 1.57 -16.18
CA GLU A 94 2.17 1.27 -17.59
C GLU A 94 2.22 -0.25 -17.85
N LEU A 95 2.59 -1.03 -16.85
CA LEU A 95 2.64 -2.50 -16.90
C LEU A 95 1.29 -3.16 -16.60
N ALA A 96 0.33 -2.42 -16.05
CA ALA A 96 -0.97 -2.96 -15.69
C ALA A 96 -1.84 -3.25 -16.92
N GLU A 97 -2.60 -4.35 -16.88
CA GLU A 97 -3.55 -4.75 -17.91
C GLU A 97 -4.99 -4.39 -17.52
N SER A 98 -5.28 -4.37 -16.23
CA SER A 98 -6.60 -4.02 -15.69
C SER A 98 -6.87 -2.51 -15.79
N GLU A 99 -8.11 -2.11 -16.05
CA GLU A 99 -8.52 -0.70 -16.01
C GLU A 99 -8.54 -0.13 -14.59
N GLN A 100 -8.96 -0.94 -13.63
CA GLN A 100 -8.90 -0.65 -12.21
C GLN A 100 -7.73 -1.42 -11.62
N VAL A 101 -6.85 -0.74 -10.91
CA VAL A 101 -5.64 -1.33 -10.34
C VAL A 101 -5.62 -1.10 -8.83
N LEU A 102 -5.40 -2.17 -8.10
CA LEU A 102 -5.17 -2.10 -6.66
C LEU A 102 -3.72 -1.65 -6.42
N VAL A 103 -3.51 -0.65 -5.57
CA VAL A 103 -2.18 -0.21 -5.15
C VAL A 103 -2.06 -0.41 -3.64
N VAL A 104 -0.98 -1.03 -3.19
CA VAL A 104 -0.78 -1.41 -1.79
C VAL A 104 0.64 -1.07 -1.35
N ASN A 105 0.76 -0.45 -0.17
CA ASN A 105 2.05 -0.31 0.49
C ASN A 105 2.58 -1.68 0.92
N SER A 106 3.86 -1.95 0.69
CA SER A 106 4.48 -3.24 1.06
C SER A 106 5.03 -3.29 2.48
N ASP A 107 4.85 -2.22 3.26
CA ASP A 107 5.37 -2.05 4.62
C ASP A 107 4.28 -1.87 5.68
N SER A 108 3.03 -2.03 5.28
CA SER A 108 1.86 -2.07 6.15
C SER A 108 0.90 -3.18 5.74
N PHE A 109 0.12 -3.66 6.69
CA PHE A 109 -0.93 -4.65 6.48
C PHE A 109 -2.27 -4.08 6.92
N MET A 110 -3.29 -4.30 6.10
CA MET A 110 -4.67 -3.97 6.42
C MET A 110 -5.58 -5.11 6.00
N GLU A 111 -6.29 -5.67 6.96
CA GLU A 111 -7.37 -6.63 6.68
C GLU A 111 -8.59 -5.89 6.13
N PHE A 112 -9.03 -6.23 4.92
CA PHE A 112 -10.20 -5.62 4.28
C PHE A 112 -10.88 -6.60 3.32
N SER A 113 -12.13 -6.33 2.97
CA SER A 113 -12.84 -7.06 1.92
C SER A 113 -12.59 -6.38 0.57
N PHE A 114 -11.84 -7.05 -0.29
CA PHE A 114 -11.57 -6.54 -1.64
C PHE A 114 -12.87 -6.38 -2.45
N ALA A 115 -13.81 -7.34 -2.34
CA ALA A 115 -15.10 -7.26 -3.02
C ALA A 115 -15.91 -6.04 -2.56
N ASP A 116 -15.95 -5.77 -1.25
CA ASP A 116 -16.67 -4.61 -0.70
C ASP A 116 -15.99 -3.30 -1.12
N PHE A 117 -14.67 -3.26 -1.19
CA PHE A 117 -13.94 -2.08 -1.64
C PHE A 117 -14.18 -1.78 -3.13
N CYS A 118 -14.15 -2.79 -4.00
CA CYS A 118 -14.52 -2.64 -5.40
C CYS A 118 -15.99 -2.19 -5.57
N GLN A 119 -16.92 -2.79 -4.81
CA GLN A 119 -18.33 -2.41 -4.86
C GLN A 119 -18.54 -0.97 -4.37
N PHE A 120 -17.83 -0.55 -3.31
CA PHE A 120 -17.85 0.81 -2.80
C PHE A 120 -17.38 1.80 -3.87
N SER A 121 -16.21 1.56 -4.47
CA SER A 121 -15.65 2.40 -5.53
C SER A 121 -16.59 2.51 -6.74
N TYR A 122 -17.15 1.39 -7.17
CA TYR A 122 -18.11 1.35 -8.27
C TYR A 122 -19.38 2.16 -7.98
N LYS A 123 -19.98 2.00 -6.79
CA LYS A 123 -21.16 2.77 -6.38
C LYS A 123 -20.91 4.28 -6.33
N LYS A 124 -19.67 4.68 -6.06
CA LYS A 124 -19.26 6.10 -6.05
C LYS A 124 -18.83 6.61 -7.43
N GLN A 125 -18.75 5.74 -8.44
CA GLN A 125 -18.17 6.05 -9.74
C GLN A 125 -16.76 6.69 -9.61
N ALA A 126 -16.00 6.22 -8.61
CA ALA A 126 -14.74 6.80 -8.22
C ALA A 126 -13.61 6.39 -9.16
N THR A 127 -12.82 7.34 -9.61
CA THR A 127 -11.56 7.08 -10.33
C THR A 127 -10.39 6.85 -9.38
N LEU A 128 -10.56 7.25 -8.11
CA LEU A 128 -9.63 7.03 -7.01
C LEU A 128 -10.41 6.77 -5.72
N SER A 129 -10.16 5.62 -5.11
CA SER A 129 -10.67 5.27 -3.78
C SER A 129 -9.52 4.84 -2.88
N ILE A 130 -9.69 5.03 -1.57
CA ILE A 130 -8.72 4.63 -0.55
C ILE A 130 -9.40 3.83 0.56
N VAL A 131 -8.65 2.96 1.24
CA VAL A 131 -9.08 2.35 2.49
C VAL A 131 -8.51 3.14 3.65
N CYS A 132 -9.38 3.53 4.59
CA CYS A 132 -8.99 4.22 5.82
C CYS A 132 -9.40 3.39 7.04
N THR A 133 -8.55 3.37 8.06
CA THR A 133 -8.86 2.75 9.35
C THR A 133 -8.78 3.76 10.47
N HIS A 134 -9.54 3.50 11.55
CA HIS A 134 -9.53 4.35 12.73
C HIS A 134 -8.43 3.90 13.70
N VAL A 135 -7.66 4.85 14.21
CA VAL A 135 -6.62 4.64 15.21
C VAL A 135 -6.79 5.61 16.37
N ASP A 136 -6.24 5.26 17.54
CA ASP A 136 -6.31 6.10 18.75
C ASP A 136 -5.42 7.35 18.67
N ASP A 137 -4.36 7.30 17.85
CA ASP A 137 -3.51 8.45 17.58
C ASP A 137 -3.00 8.48 16.14
N VAL A 138 -3.38 9.51 15.41
CA VAL A 138 -3.00 9.71 14.00
C VAL A 138 -1.62 10.37 13.81
N SER A 139 -0.93 10.75 14.88
CA SER A 139 0.27 11.62 14.82
C SER A 139 1.39 11.11 13.91
N ARG A 140 1.45 9.79 13.68
CA ARG A 140 2.47 9.12 12.88
C ARG A 140 2.07 8.87 11.42
N PHE A 141 0.80 9.04 11.09
CA PHE A 141 0.18 8.64 9.83
C PHE A 141 -0.39 9.82 9.05
N GLY A 142 -0.71 9.59 7.80
CA GLY A 142 -1.54 10.49 7.03
C GLY A 142 -3.00 10.41 7.50
N ALA A 143 -3.51 11.49 8.09
CA ALA A 143 -4.87 11.55 8.63
C ALA A 143 -5.89 11.99 7.58
N ALA A 144 -7.13 11.48 7.69
CA ALA A 144 -8.20 11.73 6.73
C ALA A 144 -9.49 12.18 7.42
N ASP A 145 -10.01 13.32 7.00
CA ASP A 145 -11.39 13.74 7.31
C ASP A 145 -12.32 13.20 6.22
N ILE A 146 -13.29 12.38 6.62
CA ILE A 146 -14.15 11.63 5.70
C ILE A 146 -15.61 11.96 6.01
N SER A 147 -16.36 12.41 5.00
CA SER A 147 -17.78 12.67 5.11
C SER A 147 -18.60 11.39 5.40
N ASP A 148 -19.87 11.56 5.77
CA ASP A 148 -20.80 10.43 5.92
C ASP A 148 -21.05 9.69 4.60
N SER A 149 -20.93 10.41 3.47
CA SER A 149 -21.04 9.82 2.15
C SER A 149 -19.80 9.04 1.71
N GLY A 150 -18.72 9.07 2.50
CA GLY A 150 -17.43 8.44 2.16
C GLY A 150 -16.51 9.29 1.28
N LYS A 151 -16.87 10.58 1.00
CA LYS A 151 -15.94 11.47 0.28
C LYS A 151 -14.83 11.91 1.22
N LEU A 152 -13.59 11.85 0.76
CA LEU A 152 -12.43 12.47 1.44
C LEU A 152 -12.61 13.98 1.41
N ILE A 153 -12.78 14.60 2.58
CA ILE A 153 -12.95 16.05 2.70
C ILE A 153 -11.58 16.72 2.75
N LYS A 154 -10.66 16.13 3.51
CA LYS A 154 -9.31 16.65 3.66
C LYS A 154 -8.33 15.55 4.04
N PHE A 155 -7.15 15.63 3.48
CA PHE A 155 -6.03 14.77 3.83
C PHE A 155 -4.92 15.60 4.49
N PHE A 156 -4.31 15.06 5.54
CA PHE A 156 -3.22 15.68 6.28
C PHE A 156 -2.05 14.71 6.31
N GLU A 157 -1.01 15.00 5.57
CA GLU A 157 0.16 14.10 5.53
C GLU A 157 0.80 13.92 6.92
N LYS A 158 0.85 15.01 7.70
CA LYS A 158 1.37 15.03 9.09
C LYS A 158 0.75 16.19 9.89
N GLY A 159 0.97 16.16 11.23
CA GLY A 159 0.68 17.31 12.10
C GLY A 159 -0.65 17.22 12.85
N ARG A 160 -1.44 16.17 12.69
CA ARG A 160 -2.60 15.90 13.55
C ARG A 160 -2.21 14.99 14.71
N GLN A 161 -2.99 15.05 15.78
CA GLN A 161 -2.85 14.21 16.98
C GLN A 161 -4.22 13.73 17.44
N GLY A 162 -4.23 12.70 18.28
CA GLY A 162 -5.43 12.11 18.83
C GLY A 162 -6.13 11.13 17.87
N PRO A 163 -7.35 10.65 18.24
CA PRO A 163 -8.04 9.63 17.49
C PRO A 163 -8.56 10.14 16.14
N GLY A 164 -8.56 9.26 15.14
CA GLY A 164 -9.05 9.61 13.81
C GLY A 164 -8.84 8.52 12.77
N TYR A 165 -9.25 8.82 11.54
CA TYR A 165 -8.99 7.94 10.41
C TYR A 165 -7.64 8.24 9.79
N ILE A 166 -6.94 7.16 9.41
CA ILE A 166 -5.67 7.23 8.68
C ILE A 166 -5.78 6.52 7.34
N ASN A 167 -4.91 6.93 6.41
CA ASN A 167 -4.65 6.20 5.19
C ASN A 167 -3.93 4.88 5.51
N SER A 168 -4.54 3.75 5.14
CA SER A 168 -3.96 2.43 5.39
C SER A 168 -2.95 1.99 4.32
N GLY A 169 -2.71 2.80 3.30
CA GLY A 169 -1.81 2.46 2.19
C GLY A 169 -2.44 1.52 1.15
N ILE A 170 -3.76 1.50 1.05
CA ILE A 170 -4.49 0.73 0.05
C ILE A 170 -5.34 1.65 -0.80
N TYR A 171 -5.16 1.56 -2.12
CA TYR A 171 -5.83 2.41 -3.09
C TYR A 171 -6.41 1.57 -4.23
N LEU A 172 -7.54 2.00 -4.78
CA LEU A 172 -8.07 1.50 -6.05
C LEU A 172 -8.10 2.66 -7.04
N ILE A 173 -7.34 2.53 -8.12
CA ILE A 173 -7.07 3.62 -9.07
C ILE A 173 -7.51 3.20 -10.46
N ASN A 174 -8.23 4.07 -11.17
CA ASN A 174 -8.40 3.92 -12.59
C ASN A 174 -7.06 4.20 -13.30
N LYS A 175 -6.61 3.28 -14.14
CA LYS A 175 -5.34 3.40 -14.89
C LYS A 175 -5.22 4.70 -15.68
N GLN A 176 -6.36 5.23 -16.15
CA GLN A 176 -6.45 6.48 -16.92
C GLN A 176 -6.83 7.68 -16.05
N HIS A 177 -6.54 7.66 -14.73
CA HIS A 177 -6.86 8.78 -13.86
C HIS A 177 -6.24 10.09 -14.38
N PRO A 178 -7.07 11.13 -14.71
CA PRO A 178 -6.60 12.30 -15.48
C PRO A 178 -5.45 13.06 -14.80
N GLN A 179 -5.57 13.29 -13.49
CA GLN A 179 -4.53 14.01 -12.75
C GLN A 179 -3.22 13.21 -12.71
N LEU A 180 -3.29 11.90 -12.48
CA LEU A 180 -2.09 11.06 -12.46
C LEU A 180 -1.41 11.02 -13.84
N ALA A 181 -2.20 11.00 -14.91
CA ALA A 181 -1.69 11.03 -16.27
C ALA A 181 -0.93 12.35 -16.57
N SER A 182 -1.38 13.49 -16.02
CA SER A 182 -0.78 14.81 -16.27
C SER A 182 0.54 15.06 -15.52
N LEU A 183 0.79 14.36 -14.40
CA LEU A 183 1.99 14.53 -13.58
C LEU A 183 3.19 13.83 -14.21
N THR A 184 4.38 14.39 -14.03
CA THR A 184 5.64 13.84 -14.56
C THR A 184 6.76 13.93 -13.54
N GLY A 185 7.74 13.03 -13.67
CA GLY A 185 8.93 13.02 -12.81
C GLY A 185 8.63 12.53 -11.39
N LYS A 186 9.34 13.10 -10.42
CA LYS A 186 9.25 12.73 -9.00
C LYS A 186 8.14 13.50 -8.29
N PHE A 187 7.16 12.78 -7.72
CA PHE A 187 6.10 13.37 -6.90
C PHE A 187 5.53 12.40 -5.86
N SER A 188 4.92 12.95 -4.80
CA SER A 188 4.19 12.20 -3.78
C SER A 188 2.74 12.00 -4.22
N PHE A 189 2.26 10.76 -4.15
CA PHE A 189 0.86 10.43 -4.40
C PHE A 189 -0.07 11.12 -3.40
N GLU A 190 0.32 11.14 -2.15
CA GLU A 190 -0.45 11.73 -1.07
C GLU A 190 -0.61 13.25 -1.26
N ASN A 191 0.47 13.94 -1.61
CA ASN A 191 0.44 15.39 -1.78
C ASN A 191 -0.31 15.82 -3.04
N GLU A 192 -0.05 15.17 -4.16
CA GLU A 192 -0.58 15.60 -5.45
C GLU A 192 -2.01 15.10 -5.72
N LEU A 193 -2.41 13.96 -5.11
CA LEU A 193 -3.73 13.39 -5.34
C LEU A 193 -4.62 13.45 -4.09
N LEU A 194 -4.16 12.99 -2.92
CA LEU A 194 -5.03 12.94 -1.74
C LEU A 194 -5.22 14.31 -1.09
N SER A 195 -4.23 15.19 -1.14
CA SER A 195 -4.30 16.56 -0.59
C SER A 195 -4.85 17.58 -1.58
N ASN A 196 -5.20 17.17 -2.80
CA ASN A 196 -5.69 18.08 -3.84
C ASN A 196 -7.21 18.17 -3.80
N ASP A 197 -7.73 19.31 -3.36
CA ASP A 197 -9.17 19.57 -3.21
C ASP A 197 -9.97 19.52 -4.54
N ASN A 198 -9.29 19.53 -5.69
CA ASN A 198 -9.93 19.42 -7.01
C ASN A 198 -10.13 17.97 -7.48
N ILE A 199 -9.68 16.99 -6.69
CA ILE A 199 -9.81 15.56 -7.03
C ILE A 199 -10.86 14.92 -6.12
N ASP A 200 -11.84 14.26 -6.73
CA ASP A 200 -12.80 13.47 -5.98
C ASP A 200 -12.20 12.13 -5.56
N VAL A 201 -11.82 12.05 -4.29
CA VAL A 201 -11.34 10.82 -3.65
C VAL A 201 -12.41 10.29 -2.71
N TYR A 202 -12.64 8.98 -2.74
CA TYR A 202 -13.57 8.31 -1.84
C TYR A 202 -12.84 7.36 -0.90
N ALA A 203 -13.18 7.40 0.37
CA ALA A 203 -12.54 6.64 1.43
C ALA A 203 -13.51 5.62 2.04
N LEU A 204 -13.19 4.34 1.91
CA LEU A 204 -13.89 3.27 2.63
C LEU A 204 -13.39 3.24 4.08
N LYS A 205 -14.27 3.52 5.04
CA LYS A 205 -13.98 3.35 6.46
C LYS A 205 -13.98 1.87 6.81
N ASN A 206 -12.85 1.33 7.20
CA ASN A 206 -12.65 -0.08 7.50
C ASN A 206 -12.25 -0.29 8.97
N LYS A 207 -12.57 -1.45 9.54
CA LYS A 207 -12.32 -1.80 10.95
C LYS A 207 -11.48 -3.06 11.11
N GLY A 208 -10.93 -3.59 10.01
CA GLY A 208 -10.07 -4.77 10.06
C GLY A 208 -8.74 -4.51 10.76
N LEU A 209 -7.98 -5.57 10.97
CA LEU A 209 -6.66 -5.50 11.58
C LEU A 209 -5.73 -4.62 10.74
N PHE A 210 -5.11 -3.62 11.38
CA PHE A 210 -4.10 -2.77 10.76
C PHE A 210 -2.82 -2.78 11.59
N PHE A 211 -1.69 -2.93 10.93
CA PHE A 211 -0.37 -2.71 11.51
C PHE A 211 0.65 -2.36 10.41
N ASP A 212 1.72 -1.70 10.80
CA ASP A 212 2.84 -1.40 9.93
C ASP A 212 4.15 -1.90 10.56
N ILE A 213 5.23 -1.87 9.78
CA ILE A 213 6.57 -2.19 10.25
C ILE A 213 7.49 -0.96 10.16
N GLY A 214 6.91 0.24 10.37
CA GLY A 214 7.57 1.53 10.15
C GLY A 214 8.63 1.90 11.14
N THR A 215 8.53 1.42 12.36
CA THR A 215 9.47 1.66 13.46
C THR A 215 9.87 0.35 14.14
N PRO A 216 10.95 0.32 14.95
CA PRO A 216 11.31 -0.87 15.72
C PRO A 216 10.18 -1.40 16.61
N ASP A 217 9.44 -0.52 17.26
CA ASP A 217 8.33 -0.92 18.14
C ASP A 217 7.16 -1.54 17.35
N ASP A 218 6.83 -0.97 16.17
CA ASP A 218 5.81 -1.53 15.29
C ASP A 218 6.24 -2.88 14.73
N PHE A 219 7.51 -3.01 14.37
CA PHE A 219 8.08 -4.24 13.88
C PHE A 219 8.01 -5.35 14.94
N GLU A 220 8.33 -5.05 16.21
CA GLU A 220 8.16 -5.99 17.32
C GLU A 220 6.67 -6.34 17.53
N GLY A 221 5.78 -5.35 17.43
CA GLY A 221 4.32 -5.56 17.48
C GLY A 221 3.82 -6.47 16.35
N ALA A 222 4.32 -6.29 15.14
CA ALA A 222 3.96 -7.08 13.97
C ALA A 222 4.28 -8.57 14.14
N GLN A 223 5.39 -8.93 14.81
CA GLN A 223 5.74 -10.31 15.12
C GLN A 223 4.59 -11.04 15.84
N LYS A 224 4.05 -10.41 16.89
CA LYS A 224 2.95 -10.95 17.69
C LYS A 224 1.63 -10.99 16.93
N LEU A 225 1.36 -9.94 16.13
CA LEU A 225 0.12 -9.84 15.36
C LEU A 225 0.05 -10.90 14.25
N VAL A 226 1.13 -11.14 13.52
CA VAL A 226 1.18 -12.16 12.48
C VAL A 226 0.97 -13.56 13.07
N THR A 227 1.66 -13.89 14.17
CA THR A 227 1.49 -15.17 14.86
C THR A 227 0.04 -15.38 15.33
N ASN A 228 -0.57 -14.36 15.95
CA ASN A 228 -1.93 -14.44 16.50
C ASN A 228 -3.01 -14.49 15.41
N HIS A 229 -2.73 -13.98 14.21
CA HIS A 229 -3.67 -13.91 13.09
C HIS A 229 -3.20 -14.75 11.89
N SER A 230 -2.45 -15.82 12.16
CA SER A 230 -1.87 -16.70 11.12
C SER A 230 -2.90 -17.19 10.10
N HIS A 231 -4.18 -17.35 10.51
CA HIS A 231 -5.28 -17.76 9.62
C HIS A 231 -5.52 -16.77 8.43
N LEU A 232 -5.07 -15.52 8.52
CA LEU A 232 -5.16 -14.55 7.42
C LEU A 232 -4.10 -14.82 6.34
N PHE A 233 -3.02 -15.52 6.68
CA PHE A 233 -1.83 -15.67 5.85
C PHE A 233 -1.54 -17.12 5.44
N LEU A 234 -2.24 -18.11 6.03
CA LEU A 234 -2.01 -19.54 5.85
C LEU A 234 -3.09 -20.22 4.99
N LYS A 235 -3.90 -19.47 4.25
CA LYS A 235 -4.77 -20.10 3.25
C LYS A 235 -3.88 -20.56 2.11
N ASP A 236 -3.73 -21.91 2.02
CA ASP A 236 -3.11 -22.59 0.90
C ASP A 236 -3.92 -22.40 -0.38
#